data_384a62f4e8c7a0dc34c2b729f1f8c92d
#
_entry.id   384a62f4e8c7a0dc34c2b729f1f8c92d
#
_cell.length_a   1.000
_cell.length_b   1.000
_cell.length_c   1.000
_cell.angle_alpha   90.00
_cell.angle_beta   90.00
_cell.angle_gamma   90.00
#
_symmetry.space_group_name_H-M   'P 1'
#
loop_
_entity.id
_entity.type
_entity.pdbx_description
1 polymer ?
#
loop_
_entity_poly.entity_id
_entity_poly.type
_entity_poly.pdbx_seq_one_letter_code
_entity_poly.pdbx_strand_id
1 'polypeptide(L)'
;MSERIEQLRLAVETMHHCKASHEASTPILETFRNQKAWEGVVESFALAGDPKAKRCYAWSFQDKGETQYVTALEIPPVESPITAVRASIVADSKKGKK
;
A
#
# COMPACT_ATOMS: atom_id res chain seq x y z
N MET A 1 -0.75 11.83 -16.23
CA MET A 1 -0.64 11.11 -14.97
C MET A 1 -1.88 10.27 -14.76
N SER A 2 -1.73 9.10 -14.18
CA SER A 2 -2.85 8.21 -13.97
C SER A 2 -3.79 8.73 -12.90
N GLU A 3 -5.08 8.69 -13.18
CA GLU A 3 -6.08 9.08 -12.18
C GLU A 3 -6.01 8.18 -10.95
N ARG A 4 -5.70 6.90 -11.15
CA ARG A 4 -5.56 5.97 -10.04
C ARG A 4 -4.43 6.37 -9.10
N ILE A 5 -3.29 6.77 -9.67
CA ILE A 5 -2.15 7.20 -8.86
C ILE A 5 -2.50 8.48 -8.10
N GLU A 6 -3.20 9.40 -8.75
CA GLU A 6 -3.58 10.65 -8.09
C GLU A 6 -4.55 10.39 -6.93
N GLN A 7 -5.48 9.47 -7.10
CA GLN A 7 -6.41 9.14 -6.02
C GLN A 7 -5.69 8.45 -4.86
N LEU A 8 -4.70 7.60 -5.17
CA LEU A 8 -3.89 7.00 -4.12
C LEU A 8 -3.07 8.04 -3.38
N ARG A 9 -2.50 9.01 -4.12
CA ARG A 9 -1.76 10.09 -3.50
C ARG A 9 -2.63 10.88 -2.52
N LEU A 10 -3.85 11.20 -2.94
CA LEU A 10 -4.78 11.93 -2.08
C LEU A 10 -5.15 11.10 -0.84
N ALA A 11 -5.33 9.80 -1.02
CA ALA A 11 -5.64 8.93 0.12
C ALA A 11 -4.49 8.92 1.12
N VAL A 12 -3.25 8.86 0.62
CA VAL A 12 -2.09 8.90 1.50
C VAL A 12 -2.03 10.21 2.27
N GLU A 13 -2.23 11.33 1.57
CA GLU A 13 -2.18 12.64 2.21
C GLU A 13 -3.28 12.80 3.26
N THR A 14 -4.46 12.29 2.96
CA THR A 14 -5.59 12.39 3.88
C THR A 14 -5.38 11.51 5.12
N MET A 15 -4.91 10.30 4.92
CA MET A 15 -4.75 9.36 6.01
C MET A 15 -3.60 9.73 6.95
N HIS A 16 -2.53 10.30 6.40
CA HIS A 16 -1.31 10.53 7.17
C HIS A 16 -1.01 12.00 7.40
N HIS A 17 -1.89 12.90 6.91
CA HIS A 17 -1.78 14.35 7.15
C HIS A 17 -0.43 14.90 6.74
N CYS A 18 0.01 14.57 5.54
CA CYS A 18 1.30 14.99 5.01
C CYS A 18 1.19 15.19 3.52
N LYS A 19 2.28 15.63 2.89
CA LYS A 19 2.34 15.74 1.44
C LYS A 19 2.96 14.49 0.86
N ALA A 20 2.45 14.03 -0.28
CA ALA A 20 2.93 12.82 -0.92
C ALA A 20 3.25 13.10 -2.38
N SER A 21 4.38 12.55 -2.83
CA SER A 21 4.83 12.65 -4.22
C SER A 21 5.10 11.25 -4.76
N HIS A 22 4.54 10.93 -5.91
CA HIS A 22 4.70 9.61 -6.50
C HIS A 22 6.14 9.37 -6.93
N GLU A 23 6.71 8.22 -6.56
CA GLU A 23 8.08 7.86 -6.89
C GLU A 23 8.16 6.72 -7.88
N ALA A 24 7.39 5.64 -7.67
CA ALA A 24 7.54 4.44 -8.46
C ALA A 24 6.29 3.58 -8.41
N SER A 25 6.13 2.77 -9.45
CA SER A 25 5.08 1.75 -9.53
C SER A 25 5.79 0.40 -9.59
N THR A 26 5.48 -0.50 -8.68
CA THR A 26 6.16 -1.78 -8.58
C THR A 26 5.14 -2.91 -8.69
N PRO A 27 5.21 -3.73 -9.75
CA PRO A 27 4.32 -4.90 -9.82
C PRO A 27 4.77 -5.97 -8.83
N ILE A 28 3.82 -6.51 -8.11
CA ILE A 28 4.08 -7.49 -7.07
C ILE A 28 3.23 -8.73 -7.32
N LEU A 29 3.86 -9.89 -7.24
CA LEU A 29 3.15 -11.17 -7.24
C LEU A 29 3.64 -11.94 -6.04
N GLU A 30 2.74 -12.16 -5.09
CA GLU A 30 3.08 -12.92 -3.88
C GLU A 30 2.36 -14.26 -3.94
N THR A 31 3.12 -15.34 -3.71
CA THR A 31 2.56 -16.69 -3.76
C THR A 31 2.75 -17.36 -2.41
N PHE A 32 1.87 -18.33 -2.13
CA PHE A 32 1.95 -19.14 -0.93
C PHE A 32 1.46 -20.53 -1.28
N ARG A 33 2.32 -21.52 -1.08
CA ARG A 33 2.02 -22.93 -1.36
C ARG A 33 1.57 -23.11 -2.81
N ASN A 34 2.30 -22.49 -3.74
CA ASN A 34 2.06 -22.58 -5.18
C ASN A 34 0.74 -21.95 -5.61
N GLN A 35 0.15 -21.13 -4.75
CA GLN A 35 -1.08 -20.40 -5.09
C GLN A 35 -0.83 -18.91 -4.99
N LYS A 36 -1.53 -18.16 -5.84
CA LYS A 36 -1.40 -16.72 -5.82
C LYS A 36 -2.09 -16.17 -4.57
N ALA A 37 -1.30 -15.57 -3.69
CA ALA A 37 -1.84 -14.94 -2.49
C ALA A 37 -2.20 -13.48 -2.73
N TRP A 38 -1.47 -12.81 -3.62
CA TRP A 38 -1.72 -11.40 -3.90
C TRP A 38 -1.04 -11.02 -5.21
N GLU A 39 -1.72 -10.21 -6.01
CA GLU A 39 -1.15 -9.70 -7.25
C GLU A 39 -1.68 -8.30 -7.49
N GLY A 40 -0.79 -7.39 -7.86
CA GLY A 40 -1.18 -6.02 -8.16
C GLY A 40 0.03 -5.13 -8.30
N VAL A 41 -0.23 -3.83 -8.35
CA VAL A 41 0.83 -2.83 -8.46
C VAL A 41 0.81 -1.98 -7.21
N VAL A 42 1.97 -1.88 -6.56
CA VAL A 42 2.14 -1.03 -5.37
C VAL A 42 2.77 0.28 -5.81
N GLU A 43 2.15 1.38 -5.43
CA GLU A 43 2.68 2.72 -5.71
C GLU A 43 3.46 3.20 -4.50
N SER A 44 4.66 3.74 -4.76
CA SER A 44 5.50 4.29 -3.72
C SER A 44 5.43 5.80 -3.75
N PHE A 45 5.28 6.41 -2.59
CA PHE A 45 5.18 7.87 -2.45
C PHE A 45 6.21 8.37 -1.44
N ALA A 46 6.92 9.42 -1.81
CA ALA A 46 7.77 10.14 -0.87
C ALA A 46 6.89 11.04 -0.03
N LEU A 47 7.15 11.08 1.27
CA LEU A 47 6.37 11.87 2.21
C LEU A 47 7.15 13.08 2.71
N ALA A 48 6.46 14.20 2.82
CA ALA A 48 7.01 15.41 3.41
C ALA A 48 6.08 15.84 4.54
N GLY A 49 6.62 15.99 5.73
CA GLY A 49 5.84 16.42 6.88
C GLY A 49 5.38 15.31 7.79
N ASP A 50 5.68 14.06 7.47
CA ASP A 50 5.33 12.95 8.34
C ASP A 50 6.49 12.70 9.30
N PRO A 51 6.26 12.73 10.62
CA PRO A 51 7.36 12.56 11.58
C PRO A 51 7.86 11.12 11.71
N LYS A 52 7.13 10.14 11.19
CA LYS A 52 7.44 8.74 11.41
C LYS A 52 8.11 8.07 10.22
N ALA A 53 7.79 8.50 9.00
CA ALA A 53 8.26 7.82 7.81
C ALA A 53 8.52 8.81 6.70
N LYS A 54 9.48 8.47 5.83
CA LYS A 54 9.80 9.28 4.67
C LYS A 54 9.14 8.77 3.41
N ARG A 55 8.54 7.58 3.45
CA ARG A 55 7.93 6.95 2.30
C ARG A 55 6.73 6.15 2.73
N CYS A 56 5.81 5.99 1.79
CA CYS A 56 4.59 5.22 2.01
C CYS A 56 4.31 4.38 0.78
N TYR A 57 3.81 3.18 0.99
CA TYR A 57 3.38 2.29 -0.08
C TYR A 57 1.87 2.23 -0.07
N ALA A 58 1.26 2.27 -1.26
CA ALA A 58 -0.19 2.32 -1.36
C ALA A 58 -0.68 1.54 -2.57
N TRP A 59 -1.86 0.97 -2.42
CA TRP A 59 -2.54 0.31 -3.53
C TRP A 59 -4.03 0.35 -3.27
N SER A 60 -4.81 -0.06 -4.28
CA SER A 60 -6.26 -0.10 -4.16
C SER A 60 -6.75 -1.45 -4.64
N PHE A 61 -7.94 -1.82 -4.20
CA PHE A 61 -8.60 -3.04 -4.65
C PHE A 61 -10.11 -2.81 -4.62
N GLN A 62 -10.82 -3.69 -5.35
CA GLN A 62 -12.27 -3.62 -5.40
C GLN A 62 -12.87 -4.55 -4.37
N ASP A 63 -13.86 -4.05 -3.65
CA ASP A 63 -14.56 -4.85 -2.65
C ASP A 63 -16.03 -4.48 -2.72
N LYS A 64 -16.85 -5.42 -3.16
CA LYS A 64 -18.30 -5.24 -3.26
C LYS A 64 -18.67 -4.00 -4.07
N GLY A 65 -17.96 -3.80 -5.17
CA GLY A 65 -18.24 -2.70 -6.07
C GLY A 65 -17.65 -1.36 -5.64
N GLU A 66 -16.93 -1.33 -4.54
CA GLU A 66 -16.29 -0.11 -4.06
C GLU A 66 -14.78 -0.23 -4.10
N THR A 67 -14.13 0.90 -4.34
CA THR A 67 -12.67 0.94 -4.32
C THR A 67 -12.18 1.19 -2.90
N GLN A 68 -11.34 0.28 -2.41
CA GLN A 68 -10.72 0.40 -1.10
C GLN A 68 -9.26 0.77 -1.28
N TYR A 69 -8.73 1.58 -0.38
CA TYR A 69 -7.34 2.02 -0.44
C TYR A 69 -6.58 1.50 0.76
N VAL A 70 -5.37 0.98 0.50
CA VAL A 70 -4.49 0.48 1.55
C VAL A 70 -3.21 1.30 1.51
N THR A 71 -2.76 1.76 2.66
CA THR A 71 -1.50 2.46 2.78
C THR A 71 -0.66 1.82 3.87
N ALA A 72 0.67 1.84 3.68
CA ALA A 72 1.60 1.30 4.67
C ALA A 72 2.81 2.22 4.72
N LEU A 73 3.04 2.83 5.88
CA LEU A 73 4.21 3.67 6.06
C LEU A 73 5.48 2.82 6.09
N GLU A 74 6.57 3.37 5.57
CA GLU A 74 7.86 2.69 5.56
C GLU A 74 8.47 2.75 6.95
N ILE A 75 7.96 1.93 7.83
CA ILE A 75 8.44 1.78 9.20
C ILE A 75 8.72 0.29 9.38
N PRO A 76 9.90 -0.10 9.86
CA PRO A 76 10.20 -1.53 9.97
C PRO A 76 9.09 -2.28 10.69
N PRO A 77 8.73 -3.49 10.22
CA PRO A 77 9.41 -4.28 9.20
C PRO A 77 9.05 -3.95 7.74
N VAL A 78 8.28 -2.89 7.49
CA VAL A 78 7.95 -2.49 6.14
C VAL A 78 9.11 -1.67 5.57
N GLU A 79 9.82 -2.25 4.59
CA GLU A 79 11.03 -1.63 4.03
C GLU A 79 10.98 -1.53 2.51
N SER A 80 9.96 -2.14 1.88
CA SER A 80 9.87 -2.20 0.43
C SER A 80 8.42 -2.48 0.05
N PRO A 81 8.08 -2.34 -1.25
CA PRO A 81 6.71 -2.64 -1.67
C PRO A 81 6.26 -4.06 -1.31
N ILE A 82 7.15 -5.05 -1.47
CA ILE A 82 6.74 -6.42 -1.20
C ILE A 82 6.55 -6.68 0.30
N THR A 83 7.37 -6.06 1.15
CA THR A 83 7.17 -6.22 2.59
C THR A 83 5.91 -5.51 3.05
N ALA A 84 5.52 -4.41 2.38
CA ALA A 84 4.26 -3.76 2.68
C ALA A 84 3.07 -4.68 2.38
N VAL A 85 3.11 -5.37 1.24
CA VAL A 85 2.06 -6.33 0.88
C VAL A 85 2.02 -7.47 1.87
N ARG A 86 3.18 -8.01 2.24
CA ARG A 86 3.24 -9.12 3.20
C ARG A 86 2.67 -8.73 4.55
N ALA A 87 2.98 -7.53 5.02
CA ALA A 87 2.43 -7.05 6.28
C ALA A 87 0.91 -6.94 6.22
N SER A 88 0.40 -6.49 5.09
CA SER A 88 -1.04 -6.39 4.88
C SER A 88 -1.71 -7.76 4.90
N ILE A 89 -1.10 -8.76 4.25
CA ILE A 89 -1.63 -10.11 4.22
C ILE A 89 -1.69 -10.68 5.64
N VAL A 90 -0.64 -10.49 6.42
CA VAL A 90 -0.61 -10.97 7.80
C VAL A 90 -1.70 -10.30 8.64
N ALA A 91 -1.87 -8.99 8.47
CA ALA A 91 -2.90 -8.27 9.22
C ALA A 91 -4.30 -8.78 8.87
N ASP A 92 -4.56 -9.00 7.58
CA ASP A 92 -5.86 -9.52 7.15
C ASP A 92 -6.09 -10.93 7.67
N SER A 93 -5.05 -11.75 7.69
CA SER A 93 -5.16 -13.11 8.20
C SER A 93 -5.55 -13.11 9.67
N LYS A 94 -4.96 -12.22 10.46
CA LYS A 94 -5.31 -12.11 11.86
C LYS A 94 -6.71 -11.61 12.07
N LYS A 95 -7.14 -10.64 11.25
CA LYS A 95 -8.50 -10.12 11.34
C LYS A 95 -9.53 -11.16 10.97
N GLY A 96 -9.22 -11.97 9.96
CA GLY A 96 -10.17 -12.95 9.46
C GLY A 96 -10.38 -14.13 10.40
N LYS A 97 -9.53 -14.29 11.37
CA LYS A 97 -9.67 -15.38 12.33
C LYS A 97 -10.57 -14.96 13.46
N LYS A 98 -11.65 -15.57 13.51
CA LYS A 98 -12.59 -15.33 14.61
C LYS A 98 -12.66 -16.51 15.50
#